data_cfa18e7907f7733e59309821636b9449
#
_entry.id   cfa18e7907f7733e59309821636b9449
#
_cell.length_a   1.000
_cell.length_b   1.000
_cell.length_c   1.000
_cell.angle_alpha   90.00
_cell.angle_beta   90.00
_cell.angle_gamma   90.00
#
_symmetry.space_group_name_H-M   'P 1'
#
loop_
_entity.id
_entity.type
_entity.pdbx_description
1 polymer ?
#
loop_
_entity_poly.entity_id
_entity_poly.type
_entity_poly.pdbx_seq_one_letter_code
_entity_poly.pdbx_strand_id
1 'polypeptide(L)'
;LRPFLLRARNEGNVGPVTNPHSSPKYGFIISVIKIFYLWFDYTVGYLISIHWKKIFSTLVFFDRYFHDVLIDPLRFRYGGPFWLSAILIRAIPKPDAIIFLNVPADIIQQRKCEIPLDECDQQTRDYISLAKKIKKSLIVDAAQPLNDVVKEVNHFLLHFLARRTEKRLLRMNKWGL
;
A
#
# COMPACT_ATOMS: atom_id res chain seq x y z
N LEU A 1 -11.46 -12.89 0.53
CA LEU A 1 -12.01 -12.36 1.80
C LEU A 1 -12.25 -10.85 1.72
N ARG A 2 -11.34 -10.08 1.10
CA ARG A 2 -11.47 -8.62 0.94
C ARG A 2 -12.79 -8.14 0.29
N PRO A 3 -13.33 -8.79 -0.79
CA PRO A 3 -14.58 -8.33 -1.40
C PRO A 3 -15.80 -8.48 -0.51
N PHE A 4 -15.83 -9.45 0.39
CA PHE A 4 -16.98 -9.70 1.25
C PHE A 4 -17.18 -8.62 2.33
N LEU A 5 -16.10 -8.16 2.94
CA LEU A 5 -16.14 -7.19 4.03
C LEU A 5 -16.19 -5.73 3.58
N LEU A 6 -15.65 -5.44 2.38
CA LEU A 6 -15.88 -4.15 1.75
C LEU A 6 -17.33 -4.00 1.28
N ARG A 7 -18.00 -5.11 0.95
CA ARG A 7 -19.40 -5.12 0.55
C ARG A 7 -20.36 -4.86 1.73
N ALA A 8 -20.05 -5.37 2.90
CA ALA A 8 -20.82 -5.09 4.13
C ALA A 8 -20.73 -3.61 4.58
N ARG A 9 -19.82 -2.83 4.01
CA ARG A 9 -19.57 -1.43 4.34
C ARG A 9 -20.25 -0.44 3.39
N ASN A 10 -20.85 -0.89 2.31
CA ASN A 10 -21.52 -0.06 1.30
C ASN A 10 -23.04 0.10 1.58
N GLU A 11 -23.45 -0.03 2.81
CA GLU A 11 -24.83 0.30 3.18
C GLU A 11 -25.02 1.81 3.09
N GLY A 12 -25.49 2.27 1.96
CA GLY A 12 -26.15 3.55 1.80
C GLY A 12 -25.54 4.60 0.89
N ASN A 13 -24.33 4.44 0.34
CA ASN A 13 -23.78 5.44 -0.60
C ASN A 13 -23.31 4.78 -1.90
N VAL A 14 -24.11 4.91 -2.94
CA VAL A 14 -23.85 4.45 -4.31
C VAL A 14 -23.00 5.47 -5.11
N GLY A 15 -22.27 6.36 -4.44
CA GLY A 15 -21.42 7.38 -5.06
C GLY A 15 -19.92 7.17 -4.77
N PRO A 16 -19.04 7.78 -5.57
CA PRO A 16 -17.61 7.81 -5.23
C PRO A 16 -17.45 8.49 -3.86
N VAL A 17 -16.62 7.91 -2.99
CA VAL A 17 -16.30 8.51 -1.69
C VAL A 17 -15.57 9.83 -1.94
N THR A 18 -16.27 10.93 -1.78
CA THR A 18 -15.75 12.28 -2.03
C THR A 18 -14.84 12.78 -0.91
N ASN A 19 -15.00 12.28 0.31
CA ASN A 19 -14.16 12.62 1.45
C ASN A 19 -13.94 11.40 2.35
N PRO A 20 -12.79 10.73 2.28
CA PRO A 20 -12.48 9.56 3.09
C PRO A 20 -12.35 9.86 4.59
N HIS A 21 -12.12 11.13 4.96
CA HIS A 21 -11.98 11.60 6.35
C HIS A 21 -13.30 12.10 6.97
N SER A 22 -14.41 12.11 6.21
CA SER A 22 -15.71 12.60 6.70
C SER A 22 -16.30 11.78 7.84
N SER A 23 -15.88 10.53 8.00
CA SER A 23 -16.41 9.64 9.03
C SER A 23 -15.56 9.68 10.30
N PRO A 24 -16.17 9.77 11.51
CA PRO A 24 -15.44 9.79 12.77
C PRO A 24 -14.64 8.50 12.98
N LYS A 25 -13.56 8.60 13.76
CA LYS A 25 -12.77 7.44 14.20
C LYS A 25 -13.64 6.48 15.01
N TYR A 26 -13.37 5.19 14.89
CA TYR A 26 -13.97 4.21 15.80
C TYR A 26 -13.42 4.36 17.22
N GLY A 27 -14.23 3.98 18.21
CA GLY A 27 -13.76 3.86 19.59
C GLY A 27 -12.59 2.86 19.70
N PHE A 28 -11.88 2.92 20.82
CA PHE A 28 -10.66 2.13 21.07
C PHE A 28 -10.85 0.63 20.78
N ILE A 29 -11.87 0.00 21.38
CA ILE A 29 -12.10 -1.46 21.27
C ILE A 29 -12.34 -1.86 19.81
N ILE A 30 -13.20 -1.13 19.10
CA ILE A 30 -13.53 -1.42 17.69
C ILE A 30 -12.28 -1.24 16.82
N SER A 31 -11.46 -0.22 17.10
CA SER A 31 -10.22 0.03 16.37
C SER A 31 -9.20 -1.10 16.57
N VAL A 32 -9.09 -1.62 17.79
CA VAL A 32 -8.20 -2.76 18.09
C VAL A 32 -8.68 -4.02 17.36
N ILE A 33 -9.97 -4.34 17.42
CA ILE A 33 -10.52 -5.50 16.69
C ILE A 33 -10.28 -5.34 15.19
N LYS A 34 -10.51 -4.14 14.65
CA LYS A 34 -10.35 -3.86 13.23
C LYS A 34 -8.91 -3.99 12.76
N ILE A 35 -7.92 -3.52 13.54
CA ILE A 35 -6.52 -3.62 13.14
C ILE A 35 -6.03 -5.07 13.17
N PHE A 36 -6.45 -5.85 14.15
CA PHE A 36 -6.16 -7.29 14.19
C PHE A 36 -6.82 -8.03 13.03
N TYR A 37 -8.04 -7.67 12.69
CA TYR A 37 -8.71 -8.21 11.52
C TYR A 37 -7.93 -7.89 10.22
N LEU A 38 -7.54 -6.64 10.02
CA LEU A 38 -6.73 -6.24 8.86
C LEU A 38 -5.38 -7.00 8.85
N TRP A 39 -4.71 -7.09 9.98
CA TRP A 39 -3.46 -7.84 10.10
C TRP A 39 -3.63 -9.31 9.72
N PHE A 40 -4.68 -9.95 10.20
CA PHE A 40 -5.01 -11.33 9.89
C PHE A 40 -5.30 -11.50 8.38
N ASP A 41 -6.09 -10.63 7.80
CA ASP A 41 -6.42 -10.66 6.36
C ASP A 41 -5.17 -10.49 5.49
N TYR A 42 -4.29 -9.56 5.83
CA TYR A 42 -3.02 -9.38 5.11
C TYR A 42 -2.08 -10.58 5.27
N THR A 43 -2.04 -11.21 6.44
CA THR A 43 -1.13 -12.32 6.71
C THR A 43 -1.64 -13.63 6.11
N VAL A 44 -2.88 -14.00 6.40
CA VAL A 44 -3.51 -15.24 5.92
C VAL A 44 -3.85 -15.14 4.45
N GLY A 45 -4.38 -14.00 4.00
CA GLY A 45 -4.64 -13.74 2.58
C GLY A 45 -3.37 -13.83 1.73
N TYR A 46 -2.22 -13.37 2.27
CA TYR A 46 -0.93 -13.57 1.63
C TYR A 46 -0.58 -15.06 1.49
N LEU A 47 -0.67 -15.82 2.57
CA LEU A 47 -0.32 -17.24 2.57
C LEU A 47 -1.20 -18.05 1.60
N ILE A 48 -2.50 -17.81 1.61
CA ILE A 48 -3.45 -18.58 0.79
C ILE A 48 -3.41 -18.16 -0.68
N SER A 49 -3.36 -16.86 -0.97
CA SER A 49 -3.57 -16.37 -2.34
C SER A 49 -2.29 -15.93 -3.03
N ILE A 50 -1.41 -15.20 -2.32
CA ILE A 50 -0.26 -14.55 -2.95
C ILE A 50 0.94 -15.47 -3.00
N HIS A 51 1.16 -16.26 -1.97
CA HIS A 51 2.27 -17.20 -1.91
C HIS A 51 2.24 -18.17 -3.10
N TRP A 52 1.07 -18.76 -3.39
CA TRP A 52 0.89 -19.63 -4.55
C TRP A 52 1.13 -18.91 -5.88
N LYS A 53 0.60 -17.71 -6.06
CA LYS A 53 0.84 -16.91 -7.27
C LYS A 53 2.32 -16.59 -7.47
N LYS A 54 3.06 -16.34 -6.39
CA LYS A 54 4.52 -16.11 -6.46
C LYS A 54 5.29 -17.35 -6.88
N ILE A 55 4.87 -18.56 -6.48
CA ILE A 55 5.47 -19.83 -6.93
C ILE A 55 5.34 -19.95 -8.45
N PHE A 56 4.20 -19.61 -9.01
CA PHE A 56 3.96 -19.61 -10.47
C PHE A 56 4.48 -18.35 -11.18
N SER A 57 5.41 -17.62 -10.57
CA SER A 57 6.04 -16.42 -11.14
C SER A 57 5.07 -15.31 -11.54
N THR A 58 3.87 -15.26 -10.95
CA THR A 58 2.88 -14.21 -11.20
C THR A 58 3.32 -12.90 -10.54
N LEU A 59 3.17 -11.80 -11.27
CA LEU A 59 3.33 -10.44 -10.74
C LEU A 59 1.99 -10.01 -10.12
N VAL A 60 2.02 -9.63 -8.84
CA VAL A 60 0.82 -9.22 -8.09
C VAL A 60 0.99 -7.76 -7.68
N PHE A 61 0.06 -6.91 -8.13
CA PHE A 61 -0.01 -5.51 -7.72
C PHE A 61 -1.04 -5.36 -6.60
N PHE A 62 -0.63 -4.61 -5.56
CA PHE A 62 -1.52 -4.14 -4.51
C PHE A 62 -1.70 -2.64 -4.65
N ASP A 63 -2.93 -2.21 -4.80
CA ASP A 63 -3.29 -0.82 -4.57
C ASP A 63 -3.45 -0.63 -3.07
N ARG A 64 -2.50 0.07 -2.47
CA ARG A 64 -2.32 0.29 -1.03
C ARG A 64 -1.95 -0.96 -0.23
N TYR A 65 -1.09 -0.76 0.74
CA TYR A 65 -0.64 -1.80 1.64
C TYR A 65 -0.89 -1.38 3.10
N PHE A 66 -0.62 -2.28 4.06
CA PHE A 66 -0.86 -2.02 5.48
C PHE A 66 -0.13 -0.78 6.02
N HIS A 67 0.94 -0.34 5.37
CA HIS A 67 1.67 0.89 5.72
C HIS A 67 0.76 2.13 5.72
N ASP A 68 -0.29 2.14 4.92
CA ASP A 68 -1.24 3.26 4.86
C ASP A 68 -1.99 3.47 6.17
N VAL A 69 -2.15 2.42 7.00
CA VAL A 69 -2.77 2.55 8.33
C VAL A 69 -1.92 3.44 9.25
N LEU A 70 -0.58 3.46 9.06
CA LEU A 70 0.32 4.30 9.84
C LEU A 70 0.33 5.75 9.36
N ILE A 71 0.20 5.98 8.05
CA ILE A 71 0.29 7.30 7.45
C ILE A 71 -1.07 8.00 7.43
N ASP A 72 -2.12 7.26 7.07
CA ASP A 72 -3.49 7.77 6.99
C ASP A 72 -4.46 6.92 7.84
N PRO A 73 -4.36 6.98 9.18
CA PRO A 73 -5.24 6.21 10.07
C PRO A 73 -6.72 6.63 9.95
N LEU A 74 -7.00 7.88 9.56
CA LEU A 74 -8.35 8.42 9.39
C LEU A 74 -9.10 7.71 8.27
N ARG A 75 -8.45 7.42 7.17
CA ARG A 75 -9.03 6.66 6.06
C ARG A 75 -9.52 5.28 6.50
N PHE A 76 -8.85 4.69 7.47
CA PHE A 76 -9.26 3.42 8.09
C PHE A 76 -10.19 3.62 9.29
N ARG A 77 -10.51 4.90 9.62
CA ARG A 77 -11.26 5.25 10.85
C ARG A 77 -10.63 4.64 12.10
N TYR A 78 -9.29 4.48 12.08
CA TYR A 78 -8.55 3.89 13.17
C TYR A 78 -8.33 4.92 14.30
N GLY A 79 -8.89 4.63 15.48
CA GLY A 79 -8.73 5.42 16.69
C GLY A 79 -7.96 4.67 17.79
N GLY A 80 -7.28 3.59 17.45
CA GLY A 80 -6.45 2.82 18.38
C GLY A 80 -5.04 3.39 18.55
N PRO A 81 -4.21 2.79 19.42
CA PRO A 81 -2.87 3.27 19.72
C PRO A 81 -1.92 3.02 18.53
N PHE A 82 -1.12 4.02 18.18
CA PHE A 82 -0.16 3.96 17.08
C PHE A 82 0.88 2.82 17.24
N TRP A 83 1.34 2.56 18.47
CA TRP A 83 2.31 1.50 18.74
C TRP A 83 1.80 0.11 18.32
N LEU A 84 0.50 -0.15 18.43
CA LEU A 84 -0.09 -1.43 18.05
C LEU A 84 0.01 -1.65 16.53
N SER A 85 -0.36 -0.66 15.72
CA SER A 85 -0.21 -0.73 14.26
C SER A 85 1.26 -0.84 13.85
N ALA A 86 2.17 -0.13 14.54
CA ALA A 86 3.61 -0.19 14.31
C ALA A 86 4.25 -1.56 14.67
N ILE A 87 3.69 -2.29 15.62
CA ILE A 87 4.13 -3.67 15.92
C ILE A 87 3.58 -4.63 14.88
N LEU A 88 2.28 -4.56 14.58
CA LEU A 88 1.63 -5.47 13.65
C LEU A 88 2.21 -5.42 12.24
N ILE A 89 2.64 -4.25 11.78
CA ILE A 89 3.27 -4.09 10.45
C ILE A 89 4.57 -4.91 10.32
N ARG A 90 5.29 -5.14 11.42
CA ARG A 90 6.52 -5.94 11.41
C ARG A 90 6.25 -7.43 11.15
N ALA A 91 5.05 -7.89 11.51
CA ALA A 91 4.63 -9.28 11.35
C ALA A 91 3.91 -9.54 10.00
N ILE A 92 3.63 -8.49 9.22
CA ILE A 92 3.02 -8.64 7.91
C ILE A 92 4.09 -8.98 6.86
N PRO A 93 3.79 -9.90 5.91
CA PRO A 93 4.68 -10.20 4.80
C PRO A 93 5.04 -8.93 4.04
N LYS A 94 6.33 -8.67 3.86
CA LYS A 94 6.81 -7.47 3.17
C LYS A 94 6.59 -7.58 1.66
N PRO A 95 6.17 -6.51 0.98
CA PRO A 95 6.14 -6.49 -0.47
C PRO A 95 7.57 -6.58 -1.04
N ASP A 96 7.71 -7.18 -2.22
CA ASP A 96 9.02 -7.33 -2.87
C ASP A 96 9.56 -5.99 -3.39
N ALA A 97 8.67 -5.08 -3.78
CA ALA A 97 8.97 -3.69 -4.15
C ALA A 97 7.78 -2.78 -3.84
N ILE A 98 8.01 -1.50 -3.65
CA ILE A 98 6.97 -0.48 -3.45
C ILE A 98 7.21 0.66 -4.44
N ILE A 99 6.13 1.14 -5.05
CA ILE A 99 6.13 2.31 -5.92
C ILE A 99 5.30 3.39 -5.24
N PHE A 100 5.89 4.55 -5.02
CA PHE A 100 5.24 5.73 -4.47
C PHE A 100 5.04 6.75 -5.59
N LEU A 101 3.80 7.10 -5.84
CA LEU A 101 3.43 8.17 -6.75
C LEU A 101 3.44 9.48 -5.96
N ASN A 102 4.49 10.26 -6.15
CA ASN A 102 4.65 11.56 -5.50
C ASN A 102 3.98 12.64 -6.33
N VAL A 103 3.05 13.37 -5.73
CA VAL A 103 2.40 14.53 -6.33
C VAL A 103 2.43 15.67 -5.33
N PRO A 104 2.80 16.90 -5.74
CA PRO A 104 2.67 18.09 -4.90
C PRO A 104 1.24 18.27 -4.40
N ALA A 105 1.09 18.72 -3.15
CA ALA A 105 -0.21 18.78 -2.48
C ALA A 105 -1.19 19.75 -3.16
N ASP A 106 -0.70 20.82 -3.75
CA ASP A 106 -1.46 21.79 -4.55
C ASP A 106 -2.10 21.13 -5.80
N ILE A 107 -1.35 20.26 -6.48
CA ILE A 107 -1.86 19.50 -7.63
C ILE A 107 -2.89 18.45 -7.18
N ILE A 108 -2.65 17.79 -6.04
CA ILE A 108 -3.64 16.85 -5.47
C ILE A 108 -4.95 17.57 -5.17
N GLN A 109 -4.88 18.75 -4.56
CA GLN A 109 -6.06 19.54 -4.25
C GLN A 109 -6.82 20.01 -5.50
N GLN A 110 -6.11 20.39 -6.55
CA GLN A 110 -6.74 20.75 -7.83
C GLN A 110 -7.45 19.57 -8.50
N ARG A 111 -6.87 18.36 -8.37
CA ARG A 111 -7.47 17.12 -8.94
C ARG A 111 -8.62 16.59 -8.10
N LYS A 112 -8.46 16.63 -6.77
CA LYS A 112 -9.43 16.05 -5.84
C LYS A 112 -9.22 16.58 -4.42
N CYS A 113 -10.05 17.51 -4.00
CA CYS A 113 -10.02 18.11 -2.66
C CYS A 113 -10.64 17.15 -1.63
N GLU A 114 -9.92 16.09 -1.22
CA GLU A 114 -10.41 15.10 -0.25
C GLU A 114 -9.99 15.41 1.19
N ILE A 115 -8.84 16.06 1.37
CA ILE A 115 -8.22 16.35 2.68
C ILE A 115 -7.63 17.76 2.69
N PRO A 116 -7.49 18.39 3.87
CA PRO A 116 -6.81 19.69 4.00
C PRO A 116 -5.39 19.67 3.43
N LEU A 117 -4.91 20.81 2.96
CA LEU A 117 -3.59 20.94 2.33
C LEU A 117 -2.46 20.50 3.27
N ASP A 118 -2.52 20.92 4.52
CA ASP A 118 -1.51 20.62 5.54
C ASP A 118 -1.40 19.11 5.81
N GLU A 119 -2.55 18.41 5.86
CA GLU A 119 -2.58 16.95 6.01
C GLU A 119 -2.03 16.25 4.78
N CYS A 120 -2.34 16.76 3.58
CA CYS A 120 -1.83 16.24 2.32
C CYS A 120 -0.31 16.34 2.25
N ASP A 121 0.24 17.50 2.60
CA ASP A 121 1.68 17.73 2.69
C ASP A 121 2.36 16.82 3.71
N GLN A 122 1.76 16.66 4.89
CA GLN A 122 2.30 15.77 5.92
C GLN A 122 2.29 14.32 5.45
N GLN A 123 1.20 13.84 4.87
CA GLN A 123 1.12 12.48 4.32
C GLN A 123 2.15 12.25 3.23
N THR A 124 2.36 13.23 2.33
CA THR A 124 3.38 13.15 1.28
C THR A 124 4.79 13.00 1.88
N ARG A 125 5.13 13.80 2.88
CA ARG A 125 6.43 13.68 3.60
C ARG A 125 6.59 12.31 4.26
N ASP A 126 5.54 11.80 4.87
CA ASP A 126 5.56 10.51 5.57
C ASP A 126 5.73 9.35 4.58
N TYR A 127 5.06 9.38 3.42
CA TYR A 127 5.27 8.41 2.34
C TYR A 127 6.69 8.45 1.77
N ILE A 128 7.25 9.63 1.54
CA ILE A 128 8.64 9.79 1.08
C ILE A 128 9.62 9.25 2.13
N SER A 129 9.40 9.56 3.41
CA SER A 129 10.21 9.05 4.51
C SER A 129 10.15 7.52 4.61
N LEU A 130 8.97 6.93 4.43
CA LEU A 130 8.79 5.50 4.38
C LEU A 130 9.50 4.89 3.17
N ALA A 131 9.36 5.49 1.98
CA ALA A 131 10.03 5.04 0.77
C ALA A 131 11.55 4.96 0.94
N LYS A 132 12.17 5.98 1.53
CA LYS A 132 13.61 6.01 1.80
C LYS A 132 14.10 4.89 2.72
N LYS A 133 13.23 4.37 3.59
CA LYS A 133 13.55 3.24 4.50
C LYS A 133 13.42 1.87 3.82
N ILE A 134 12.76 1.80 2.68
CA ILE A 134 12.50 0.54 1.97
C ILE A 134 13.52 0.37 0.84
N LYS A 135 14.29 -0.70 0.92
CA LYS A 135 15.45 -0.96 0.05
C LYS A 135 15.13 -1.07 -1.45
N LYS A 136 13.88 -1.43 -1.78
CA LYS A 136 13.38 -1.56 -3.16
C LYS A 136 12.12 -0.72 -3.31
N SER A 137 12.30 0.57 -3.28
CA SER A 137 11.24 1.54 -3.54
C SER A 137 11.60 2.40 -4.74
N LEU A 138 10.58 2.80 -5.48
CA LEU A 138 10.64 3.82 -6.51
C LEU A 138 9.73 4.97 -6.07
N ILE A 139 10.24 6.18 -6.11
CA ILE A 139 9.44 7.41 -5.96
C ILE A 139 9.33 8.02 -7.35
N VAL A 140 8.12 8.08 -7.88
CA VAL A 140 7.82 8.63 -9.21
C VAL A 140 7.16 9.98 -9.04
N ASP A 141 7.62 10.97 -9.79
CA ASP A 141 6.90 12.24 -9.91
C ASP A 141 5.64 12.03 -10.76
N ALA A 142 4.47 11.98 -10.11
CA ALA A 142 3.20 11.81 -10.79
C ALA A 142 2.49 13.15 -11.14
N ALA A 143 3.21 14.28 -11.03
CA ALA A 143 2.81 15.55 -11.60
C ALA A 143 3.07 15.61 -13.12
N GLN A 144 4.04 14.84 -13.61
CA GLN A 144 4.36 14.71 -15.02
C GLN A 144 3.26 14.01 -15.84
N PRO A 145 3.30 14.05 -17.19
CA PRO A 145 2.34 13.37 -18.04
C PRO A 145 2.26 11.86 -17.77
N LEU A 146 1.06 11.30 -17.83
CA LEU A 146 0.79 9.88 -17.52
C LEU A 146 1.73 8.91 -18.27
N ASN A 147 2.02 9.20 -19.55
CA ASN A 147 2.90 8.35 -20.35
C ASN A 147 4.32 8.27 -19.80
N ASP A 148 4.82 9.33 -19.20
CA ASP A 148 6.17 9.37 -18.64
C ASP A 148 6.19 8.66 -17.28
N VAL A 149 5.16 8.85 -16.45
CA VAL A 149 4.93 8.06 -15.23
C VAL A 149 4.94 6.56 -15.56
N VAL A 150 4.17 6.14 -16.56
CA VAL A 150 4.07 4.74 -16.98
C VAL A 150 5.42 4.20 -17.48
N LYS A 151 6.17 4.99 -18.26
CA LYS A 151 7.51 4.60 -18.73
C LYS A 151 8.47 4.36 -17.56
N GLU A 152 8.49 5.28 -16.59
CA GLU A 152 9.36 5.17 -15.43
C GLU A 152 9.03 3.94 -14.58
N VAL A 153 7.74 3.70 -14.31
CA VAL A 153 7.27 2.52 -13.60
C VAL A 153 7.62 1.24 -14.36
N ASN A 154 7.40 1.20 -15.67
CA ASN A 154 7.73 0.03 -16.49
C ASN A 154 9.23 -0.25 -16.51
N HIS A 155 10.08 0.78 -16.62
CA HIS A 155 11.52 0.62 -16.54
C HIS A 155 11.96 0.00 -15.20
N PHE A 156 11.44 0.52 -14.10
CA PHE A 156 11.69 -0.04 -12.77
C PHE A 156 11.26 -1.51 -12.66
N LEU A 157 10.06 -1.84 -13.15
CA LEU A 157 9.52 -3.20 -13.09
C LEU A 157 10.35 -4.18 -13.92
N LEU A 158 10.72 -3.80 -15.14
CA LEU A 158 11.56 -4.63 -16.00
C LEU A 158 12.93 -4.90 -15.35
N HIS A 159 13.56 -3.87 -14.81
CA HIS A 159 14.83 -4.01 -14.10
C HIS A 159 14.69 -4.88 -12.83
N PHE A 160 13.61 -4.69 -12.08
CA PHE A 160 13.31 -5.52 -10.92
C PHE A 160 13.12 -7.00 -11.28
N LEU A 161 12.37 -7.29 -12.35
CA LEU A 161 12.13 -8.64 -12.84
C LEU A 161 13.42 -9.29 -13.38
N ALA A 162 14.21 -8.54 -14.15
CA ALA A 162 15.50 -9.02 -14.66
C ALA A 162 16.44 -9.44 -13.52
N ARG A 163 16.63 -8.58 -12.52
CA ARG A 163 17.44 -8.92 -11.33
C ARG A 163 16.90 -10.10 -10.53
N ARG A 164 15.58 -10.26 -10.46
CA ARG A 164 14.95 -11.41 -9.79
C ARG A 164 15.25 -12.71 -10.54
N THR A 165 15.13 -12.67 -11.87
CA THR A 165 15.42 -13.83 -12.74
C THR A 165 16.88 -14.22 -12.68
N GLU A 166 17.79 -13.27 -12.80
CA GLU A 166 19.23 -13.47 -12.67
C GLU A 166 19.60 -14.18 -11.36
N LYS A 167 19.10 -13.67 -10.24
CA LYS A 167 19.33 -14.31 -8.92
C LYS A 167 18.78 -15.74 -8.85
N ARG A 168 17.68 -16.02 -9.52
CA ARG A 168 17.10 -17.36 -9.59
C ARG A 168 17.99 -18.30 -10.41
N LEU A 169 18.43 -17.86 -11.57
CA LEU A 169 19.33 -18.63 -12.43
C LEU A 169 20.68 -18.92 -11.76
N LEU A 170 21.27 -17.93 -11.10
CA LEU A 170 22.51 -18.12 -10.34
C LEU A 170 22.36 -19.14 -9.19
N ARG A 171 21.19 -19.20 -8.55
CA ARG A 171 20.92 -20.25 -7.55
C ARG A 171 20.78 -21.62 -8.18
N MET A 172 20.10 -21.75 -9.31
CA MET A 172 19.96 -23.02 -10.02
C MET A 172 21.33 -23.56 -10.44
N ASN A 173 22.19 -22.74 -11.05
CA ASN A 173 23.54 -23.13 -11.42
C ASN A 173 24.39 -23.59 -10.22
N LYS A 174 24.18 -23.02 -9.03
CA LYS A 174 24.87 -23.43 -7.80
C LYS A 174 24.46 -24.83 -7.31
N TRP A 175 23.26 -25.29 -7.68
CA TRP A 175 22.73 -26.59 -7.31
C TRP A 175 22.88 -27.65 -8.41
N GLY A 176 23.56 -27.31 -9.54
CA GLY A 176 23.80 -28.25 -10.64
C GLY A 176 22.55 -28.66 -11.43
N LEU A 177 21.51 -27.81 -11.40
CA LEU A 177 20.29 -27.95 -12.18
C LEU A 177 20.31 -27.02 -13.40
#